data_3aad665e395b0325ea65d1c425828dea
#
_entry.id   3aad665e395b0325ea65d1c425828dea
#
_cell.length_a   1.000
_cell.length_b   1.000
_cell.length_c   1.000
_cell.angle_alpha   90.00
_cell.angle_beta   90.00
_cell.angle_gamma   90.00
#
_symmetry.space_group_name_H-M   'P 1'
#
loop_
_entity.id
_entity.type
_entity.pdbx_description
1 polymer ?
#
loop_
_entity_poly.entity_id
_entity_poly.type
_entity_poly.pdbx_seq_one_letter_code
_entity_poly.pdbx_strand_id
1 'polypeptide(L)'
;YYRVDPRFGSNADYKRLIDEAHNKGLKVVMDMIFNHCGMEHPWLQDLPSKDWLNYPEWLTAAKTSATKTAEVQSTTYKGGLNELYKQTSYKLTPTVDPYASDFDLGETVDGWFVPSMPDLNQRNPHLMTYLIQNSKWWIETVGIDGIRMDTYPYADAVGMAVWMKDINEEYPNYNVVGESWVTEPAYT
;
A
#
# COMPACT_ATOMS: atom_id res chain seq x y z
N TYR A 1 10.64 -2.93 -0.75
CA TYR A 1 10.47 -1.51 -1.07
C TYR A 1 11.67 -0.90 -1.81
N TYR A 2 12.92 -1.34 -1.58
CA TYR A 2 14.13 -0.81 -2.22
C TYR A 2 14.76 -1.74 -3.28
N ARG A 3 14.04 -2.79 -3.70
CA ARG A 3 14.54 -3.77 -4.67
C ARG A 3 13.45 -4.17 -5.64
N VAL A 4 13.84 -4.26 -6.90
CA VAL A 4 13.07 -4.97 -7.90
C VAL A 4 13.03 -6.45 -7.54
N ASP A 5 11.89 -7.10 -7.76
CA ASP A 5 11.77 -8.55 -7.60
C ASP A 5 12.78 -9.26 -8.53
N PRO A 6 13.62 -10.15 -7.99
CA PRO A 6 14.66 -10.82 -8.79
C PRO A 6 14.14 -11.58 -10.02
N ARG A 7 12.85 -11.93 -10.02
CA ARG A 7 12.20 -12.56 -11.20
C ARG A 7 12.10 -11.62 -12.39
N PHE A 8 12.12 -10.30 -12.17
CA PHE A 8 12.03 -9.26 -13.20
C PHE A 8 13.36 -8.56 -13.48
N GLY A 9 14.39 -8.86 -12.71
CA GLY A 9 15.71 -8.26 -12.86
C GLY A 9 16.23 -7.59 -11.60
N SER A 10 17.14 -6.65 -11.79
CA SER A 10 17.76 -5.87 -10.73
C SER A 10 17.35 -4.40 -10.78
N ASN A 11 17.70 -3.63 -9.74
CA ASN A 11 17.55 -2.18 -9.76
C ASN A 11 18.34 -1.53 -10.93
N ALA A 12 19.49 -2.10 -11.31
CA ALA A 12 20.26 -1.64 -12.46
C ALA A 12 19.53 -1.89 -13.78
N ASP A 13 18.83 -3.02 -13.91
CA ASP A 13 18.02 -3.32 -15.09
C ASP A 13 16.82 -2.36 -15.18
N TYR A 14 16.21 -2.05 -14.06
CA TYR A 14 15.09 -1.09 -14.00
C TYR A 14 15.57 0.33 -14.37
N LYS A 15 16.73 0.75 -13.83
CA LYS A 15 17.32 2.03 -14.25
C LYS A 15 17.59 2.08 -15.74
N ARG A 16 18.17 1.02 -16.31
CA ARG A 16 18.42 0.93 -17.77
C ARG A 16 17.11 1.02 -18.57
N LEU A 17 16.03 0.36 -18.10
CA LEU A 17 14.71 0.46 -18.72
C LEU A 17 14.23 1.92 -18.77
N ILE A 18 14.38 2.65 -17.66
CA ILE A 18 13.97 4.06 -17.56
C ILE A 18 14.83 4.94 -18.49
N ASP A 19 16.15 4.76 -18.49
CA ASP A 19 17.06 5.49 -19.37
C ASP A 19 16.70 5.28 -20.86
N GLU A 20 16.38 4.03 -21.25
CA GLU A 20 15.95 3.71 -22.61
C GLU A 20 14.57 4.29 -22.95
N ALA A 21 13.65 4.33 -22.01
CA ALA A 21 12.35 4.98 -22.16
C ALA A 21 12.55 6.49 -22.41
N HIS A 22 13.37 7.14 -21.61
CA HIS A 22 13.69 8.57 -21.76
C HIS A 22 14.34 8.87 -23.11
N ASN A 23 15.27 8.03 -23.58
CA ASN A 23 15.89 8.16 -24.90
C ASN A 23 14.87 8.12 -26.06
N LYS A 24 13.70 7.52 -25.80
CA LYS A 24 12.59 7.45 -26.75
C LYS A 24 11.50 8.49 -26.50
N GLY A 25 11.73 9.41 -25.56
CA GLY A 25 10.77 10.47 -25.20
C GLY A 25 9.59 9.96 -24.35
N LEU A 26 9.68 8.78 -23.76
CA LEU A 26 8.66 8.21 -22.87
C LEU A 26 8.93 8.62 -21.42
N LYS A 27 7.85 8.82 -20.67
CA LYS A 27 7.88 9.02 -19.23
C LYS A 27 7.51 7.74 -18.50
N VAL A 28 8.11 7.52 -17.33
CA VAL A 28 7.89 6.31 -16.54
C VAL A 28 7.23 6.67 -15.21
N VAL A 29 6.03 6.13 -14.99
CA VAL A 29 5.30 6.25 -13.72
C VAL A 29 5.44 4.94 -12.97
N MET A 30 5.92 5.01 -11.74
CA MET A 30 6.08 3.85 -10.87
C MET A 30 4.87 3.66 -9.98
N ASP A 31 4.40 2.43 -9.87
CA ASP A 31 3.38 2.02 -8.91
C ASP A 31 3.99 1.87 -7.51
N MET A 32 3.43 2.57 -6.53
CA MET A 32 3.82 2.46 -5.12
C MET A 32 2.64 2.06 -4.26
N ILE A 33 2.88 1.18 -3.30
CA ILE A 33 1.85 0.61 -2.42
C ILE A 33 2.22 0.94 -0.98
N PHE A 34 1.48 1.87 -0.37
CA PHE A 34 1.72 2.34 1.00
C PHE A 34 0.65 1.92 1.99
N ASN A 35 -0.50 1.46 1.49
CA ASN A 35 -1.60 0.99 2.33
C ASN A 35 -1.26 -0.33 3.04
N HIS A 36 -0.65 -1.26 2.34
CA HIS A 36 -0.38 -2.61 2.84
C HIS A 36 0.96 -3.15 2.35
N CYS A 37 1.37 -4.28 2.89
CA CYS A 37 2.49 -5.05 2.37
C CYS A 37 2.06 -6.50 2.08
N GLY A 38 2.90 -7.25 1.38
CA GLY A 38 2.67 -8.68 1.17
C GLY A 38 2.99 -9.49 2.42
N MET A 39 2.29 -10.62 2.62
CA MET A 39 2.47 -11.51 3.79
C MET A 39 3.88 -12.10 3.90
N GLU A 40 4.64 -12.16 2.82
CA GLU A 40 6.02 -12.67 2.81
C GLU A 40 7.06 -11.57 3.06
N HIS A 41 6.63 -10.33 3.30
CA HIS A 41 7.55 -9.24 3.58
C HIS A 41 8.34 -9.53 4.88
N PRO A 42 9.67 -9.29 4.90
CA PRO A 42 10.52 -9.56 6.08
C PRO A 42 10.04 -8.90 7.37
N TRP A 43 9.37 -7.76 7.31
CA TRP A 43 8.77 -7.11 8.48
C TRP A 43 7.82 -8.04 9.25
N LEU A 44 7.13 -8.94 8.55
CA LEU A 44 6.16 -9.82 9.20
C LEU A 44 6.79 -10.99 9.96
N GLN A 45 8.09 -11.18 9.79
CA GLN A 45 8.87 -12.12 10.62
C GLN A 45 9.35 -11.44 11.90
N ASP A 46 9.70 -10.15 11.81
CA ASP A 46 10.17 -9.33 12.92
C ASP A 46 9.71 -7.88 12.69
N LEU A 47 8.60 -7.50 13.34
CA LEU A 47 8.03 -6.16 13.18
C LEU A 47 8.97 -5.11 13.77
N PRO A 48 9.28 -4.04 13.03
CA PRO A 48 10.13 -2.94 13.54
C PRO A 48 9.57 -2.27 14.80
N SER A 49 8.23 -2.23 14.94
CA SER A 49 7.54 -1.83 16.16
C SER A 49 6.19 -2.52 16.26
N LYS A 50 5.58 -2.53 17.45
CA LYS A 50 4.27 -3.18 17.69
C LYS A 50 3.13 -2.55 16.91
N ASP A 51 3.25 -1.28 16.58
CA ASP A 51 2.29 -0.45 15.86
C ASP A 51 2.68 -0.21 14.40
N TRP A 52 3.50 -1.10 13.82
CA TRP A 52 3.87 -1.06 12.40
C TRP A 52 2.71 -1.41 11.48
N LEU A 53 1.83 -2.29 11.95
CA LEU A 53 0.61 -2.70 11.29
C LEU A 53 -0.62 -2.22 12.06
N ASN A 54 -1.70 -1.98 11.36
CA ASN A 54 -3.02 -1.96 11.95
C ASN A 54 -3.44 -3.41 12.25
N TYR A 55 -4.00 -3.67 13.42
CA TYR A 55 -4.37 -5.01 13.91
C TYR A 55 -3.24 -6.04 13.84
N PRO A 56 -2.06 -5.79 14.44
CA PRO A 56 -0.91 -6.70 14.36
C PRO A 56 -1.18 -8.07 14.99
N GLU A 57 -2.15 -8.20 15.90
CA GLU A 57 -2.59 -9.46 16.51
C GLU A 57 -3.11 -10.48 15.49
N TRP A 58 -3.57 -10.04 14.33
CA TRP A 58 -4.04 -10.93 13.28
C TRP A 58 -2.93 -11.63 12.51
N LEU A 59 -1.71 -11.15 12.64
CA LEU A 59 -0.57 -11.72 11.94
C LEU A 59 -0.39 -13.22 12.24
N THR A 60 -0.62 -13.64 13.49
CA THR A 60 -0.55 -15.05 13.89
C THR A 60 -1.64 -15.88 13.21
N ALA A 61 -2.87 -15.37 13.19
CA ALA A 61 -3.99 -16.05 12.55
C ALA A 61 -3.80 -16.14 11.04
N ALA A 62 -3.32 -15.07 10.41
CA ALA A 62 -3.04 -15.01 8.98
C ALA A 62 -1.92 -15.99 8.57
N LYS A 63 -0.83 -16.08 9.32
CA LYS A 63 0.25 -17.06 9.09
C LYS A 63 -0.25 -18.50 9.19
N THR A 64 -1.12 -18.79 10.15
CA THR A 64 -1.72 -20.11 10.31
C THR A 64 -2.67 -20.45 9.17
N SER A 65 -3.39 -19.47 8.67
CA SER A 65 -4.27 -19.62 7.50
C SER A 65 -3.48 -19.84 6.21
N ALA A 66 -2.42 -19.10 5.98
CA ALA A 66 -1.57 -19.25 4.79
C ALA A 66 -0.99 -20.66 4.65
N THR A 67 -0.62 -21.30 5.78
CA THR A 67 -0.17 -22.71 5.80
C THR A 67 -1.27 -23.71 5.47
N LYS A 68 -2.54 -23.35 5.70
CA LYS A 68 -3.70 -24.18 5.33
C LYS A 68 -4.24 -23.88 3.94
N THR A 69 -3.91 -22.73 3.35
CA THR A 69 -4.53 -22.23 2.10
C THR A 69 -4.06 -22.97 0.85
N ALA A 70 -2.98 -23.71 0.88
CA ALA A 70 -2.63 -24.62 -0.22
C ALA A 70 -3.71 -25.69 -0.44
N GLU A 71 -4.48 -26.05 0.62
CA GLU A 71 -5.58 -27.00 0.53
C GLU A 71 -6.98 -26.34 0.40
N VAL A 72 -7.11 -25.06 0.75
CA VAL A 72 -8.42 -24.36 0.90
C VAL A 72 -8.77 -23.41 -0.26
N GLN A 73 -7.88 -23.21 -1.22
CA GLN A 73 -8.21 -22.36 -2.40
C GLN A 73 -9.33 -22.90 -3.30
N SER A 74 -9.84 -24.09 -3.04
CA SER A 74 -10.92 -24.68 -3.84
C SER A 74 -12.31 -24.64 -3.19
N THR A 75 -12.45 -24.26 -1.96
CA THR A 75 -13.75 -24.30 -1.27
C THR A 75 -14.10 -22.98 -0.61
N THR A 76 -14.87 -22.19 -1.33
CA THR A 76 -15.91 -21.28 -0.84
C THR A 76 -15.58 -20.56 0.49
N TYR A 77 -15.24 -19.30 0.39
CA TYR A 77 -15.28 -18.31 1.47
C TYR A 77 -16.68 -18.29 2.13
N LYS A 78 -16.96 -19.21 2.96
CA LYS A 78 -18.14 -19.23 3.84
C LYS A 78 -17.71 -19.40 5.28
N GLY A 79 -17.60 -18.27 5.98
CA GLY A 79 -17.98 -18.21 7.38
C GLY A 79 -16.95 -18.54 8.45
N GLY A 80 -15.68 -18.87 8.16
CA GLY A 80 -14.77 -19.28 9.22
C GLY A 80 -13.56 -18.36 9.47
N LEU A 81 -13.09 -17.70 8.45
CA LEU A 81 -11.93 -16.79 8.53
C LEU A 81 -12.35 -15.32 8.68
N ASN A 82 -13.54 -14.95 8.20
CA ASN A 82 -14.09 -13.59 8.33
C ASN A 82 -14.39 -13.17 9.77
N GLU A 83 -14.51 -14.11 10.71
CA GLU A 83 -14.67 -13.80 12.15
C GLU A 83 -13.32 -13.49 12.83
N LEU A 84 -12.20 -13.87 12.23
CA LEU A 84 -10.86 -13.68 12.79
C LEU A 84 -10.16 -12.40 12.31
N TYR A 85 -10.65 -11.79 11.23
CA TYR A 85 -10.09 -10.56 10.68
C TYR A 85 -11.12 -9.46 10.62
N LYS A 86 -10.71 -8.25 10.96
CA LYS A 86 -11.39 -7.08 10.48
C LYS A 86 -10.94 -6.79 9.05
N GLN A 87 -11.80 -6.95 8.11
CA GLN A 87 -11.54 -6.64 6.71
C GLN A 87 -11.96 -5.21 6.41
N THR A 88 -11.33 -4.61 5.43
CA THR A 88 -11.79 -3.36 4.85
C THR A 88 -13.26 -3.47 4.47
N SER A 89 -14.03 -2.43 4.74
CA SER A 89 -15.44 -2.35 4.35
C SER A 89 -15.60 -2.55 2.85
N TYR A 90 -16.45 -3.49 2.45
CA TYR A 90 -16.75 -3.73 1.02
C TYR A 90 -17.37 -2.53 0.30
N LYS A 91 -17.86 -1.54 1.04
CA LYS A 91 -18.45 -0.35 0.43
C LYS A 91 -17.40 0.56 -0.22
N LEU A 92 -16.16 0.57 0.29
CA LEU A 92 -15.01 1.38 -0.16
C LEU A 92 -15.28 2.89 -0.33
N THR A 93 -16.49 3.35 -0.02
CA THR A 93 -16.90 4.76 -0.09
C THR A 93 -16.85 5.52 1.24
N PRO A 94 -16.65 4.89 2.43
CA PRO A 94 -16.64 5.62 3.69
C PRO A 94 -15.56 6.72 3.76
N THR A 95 -14.46 6.57 3.05
CA THR A 95 -13.36 7.56 3.02
C THR A 95 -13.75 8.88 2.35
N VAL A 96 -14.78 8.88 1.52
CA VAL A 96 -15.28 10.05 0.79
C VAL A 96 -16.71 10.41 1.15
N ASP A 97 -17.42 9.58 1.92
CA ASP A 97 -18.77 9.81 2.39
C ASP A 97 -18.77 10.64 3.68
N PRO A 98 -19.25 11.90 3.66
CA PRO A 98 -19.28 12.73 4.84
C PRO A 98 -20.24 12.23 5.93
N TYR A 99 -21.08 11.26 5.62
CA TYR A 99 -22.04 10.64 6.56
C TYR A 99 -21.62 9.22 6.97
N ALA A 100 -20.43 8.79 6.60
CA ALA A 100 -19.91 7.51 7.05
C ALA A 100 -19.82 7.46 8.59
N SER A 101 -20.12 6.31 9.18
CA SER A 101 -19.88 6.10 10.60
C SER A 101 -18.37 5.97 10.86
N ASP A 102 -17.93 6.35 12.06
CA ASP A 102 -16.54 6.16 12.50
C ASP A 102 -16.12 4.68 12.42
N PHE A 103 -17.08 3.78 12.64
CA PHE A 103 -16.87 2.34 12.53
C PHE A 103 -16.58 1.93 11.07
N ASP A 104 -17.44 2.32 10.13
CA ASP A 104 -17.25 1.97 8.71
C ASP A 104 -15.97 2.61 8.16
N LEU A 105 -15.67 3.84 8.56
CA LEU A 105 -14.44 4.53 8.16
C LEU A 105 -13.21 3.79 8.72
N GLY A 106 -13.23 3.44 10.00
CA GLY A 106 -12.15 2.68 10.62
C GLY A 106 -11.91 1.31 9.95
N GLU A 107 -12.98 0.57 9.65
CA GLU A 107 -12.86 -0.72 8.94
C GLU A 107 -12.34 -0.55 7.50
N THR A 108 -12.56 0.61 6.87
CA THR A 108 -12.07 0.88 5.52
C THR A 108 -10.60 1.30 5.52
N VAL A 109 -10.18 2.12 6.48
CA VAL A 109 -8.82 2.68 6.55
C VAL A 109 -7.84 1.74 7.23
N ASP A 110 -8.26 1.08 8.31
CA ASP A 110 -7.38 0.23 9.14
C ASP A 110 -7.54 -1.28 8.86
N GLY A 111 -8.61 -1.66 8.16
CA GLY A 111 -8.90 -3.06 7.87
C GLY A 111 -7.99 -3.63 6.77
N TRP A 112 -7.60 -4.89 6.92
CA TRP A 112 -6.86 -5.59 5.88
C TRP A 112 -7.79 -5.94 4.72
N PHE A 113 -7.39 -5.65 3.50
CA PHE A 113 -8.18 -6.02 2.30
C PHE A 113 -8.43 -7.53 2.23
N VAL A 114 -7.37 -8.29 2.47
CA VAL A 114 -7.38 -9.74 2.57
C VAL A 114 -6.27 -10.19 3.53
N PRO A 115 -6.32 -11.43 4.05
CA PRO A 115 -5.30 -11.94 4.98
C PRO A 115 -3.86 -11.90 4.47
N SER A 116 -3.67 -11.87 3.15
CA SER A 116 -2.35 -11.79 2.52
C SER A 116 -1.84 -10.37 2.30
N MET A 117 -2.63 -9.35 2.68
CA MET A 117 -2.31 -7.94 2.55
C MET A 117 -2.42 -7.23 3.91
N PRO A 118 -1.45 -7.47 4.84
CA PRO A 118 -1.40 -6.77 6.12
C PRO A 118 -1.37 -5.27 5.94
N ASP A 119 -2.28 -4.59 6.63
CA ASP A 119 -2.42 -3.16 6.55
C ASP A 119 -1.34 -2.44 7.35
N LEU A 120 -0.71 -1.45 6.72
CA LEU A 120 0.37 -0.66 7.30
C LEU A 120 -0.20 0.53 8.08
N ASN A 121 0.32 0.79 9.27
CA ASN A 121 -0.11 1.92 10.08
C ASN A 121 0.66 3.20 9.72
N GLN A 122 0.15 3.99 8.77
CA GLN A 122 0.78 5.23 8.32
C GLN A 122 0.83 6.31 9.40
N ARG A 123 0.11 6.15 10.53
CA ARG A 123 0.23 7.01 11.72
C ARG A 123 1.50 6.76 12.51
N ASN A 124 2.19 5.62 12.26
CA ASN A 124 3.51 5.39 12.84
C ASN A 124 4.55 6.29 12.14
N PRO A 125 5.23 7.20 12.87
CA PRO A 125 6.13 8.18 12.26
C PRO A 125 7.38 7.55 11.62
N HIS A 126 7.84 6.41 12.13
CA HIS A 126 9.00 5.72 11.56
C HIS A 126 8.64 5.02 10.26
N LEU A 127 7.47 4.40 10.21
CA LEU A 127 6.96 3.83 8.96
C LEU A 127 6.76 4.93 7.92
N MET A 128 6.12 6.04 8.28
CA MET A 128 5.90 7.14 7.35
C MET A 128 7.21 7.73 6.83
N THR A 129 8.20 7.93 7.71
CA THR A 129 9.55 8.35 7.30
C THR A 129 10.16 7.36 6.31
N TYR A 130 10.03 6.06 6.56
CA TYR A 130 10.53 5.02 5.65
C TYR A 130 9.86 5.10 4.27
N LEU A 131 8.55 5.29 4.22
CA LEU A 131 7.78 5.37 2.96
C LEU A 131 8.13 6.64 2.17
N ILE A 132 8.30 7.78 2.84
CA ILE A 132 8.76 9.04 2.24
C ILE A 132 10.15 8.85 1.63
N GLN A 133 11.10 8.34 2.42
CA GLN A 133 12.46 8.10 1.95
C GLN A 133 12.52 7.08 0.81
N ASN A 134 11.64 6.09 0.82
CA ASN A 134 11.51 5.14 -0.28
C ASN A 134 11.09 5.82 -1.59
N SER A 135 10.13 6.73 -1.55
CA SER A 135 9.73 7.49 -2.74
C SER A 135 10.88 8.32 -3.30
N LYS A 136 11.54 9.10 -2.44
CA LYS A 136 12.69 9.93 -2.85
C LYS A 136 13.82 9.08 -3.44
N TRP A 137 14.11 7.96 -2.81
CA TRP A 137 15.16 7.05 -3.28
C TRP A 137 14.89 6.54 -4.70
N TRP A 138 13.64 6.16 -5.02
CA TRP A 138 13.29 5.74 -6.37
C TRP A 138 13.35 6.88 -7.38
N ILE A 139 12.87 8.07 -7.00
CA ILE A 139 12.98 9.27 -7.85
C ILE A 139 14.43 9.54 -8.21
N GLU A 140 15.30 9.58 -7.22
CA GLU A 140 16.72 9.98 -7.41
C GLU A 140 17.60 8.86 -7.99
N THR A 141 17.37 7.62 -7.58
CA THR A 141 18.25 6.50 -7.98
C THR A 141 17.98 6.03 -9.41
N VAL A 142 16.73 5.94 -9.81
CA VAL A 142 16.39 5.40 -11.13
C VAL A 142 15.77 6.44 -12.07
N GLY A 143 15.28 7.56 -11.55
CA GLY A 143 14.76 8.69 -12.34
C GLY A 143 13.34 8.47 -12.84
N ILE A 144 12.45 7.89 -12.02
CA ILE A 144 11.02 7.84 -12.35
C ILE A 144 10.43 9.23 -12.50
N ASP A 145 9.49 9.42 -13.42
CA ASP A 145 8.89 10.71 -13.75
C ASP A 145 7.59 10.99 -12.99
N GLY A 146 7.03 10.00 -12.36
CA GLY A 146 5.80 10.11 -11.59
C GLY A 146 5.53 8.89 -10.73
N ILE A 147 4.57 9.02 -9.85
CA ILE A 147 4.10 7.95 -8.95
C ILE A 147 2.61 7.72 -9.18
N ARG A 148 2.23 6.46 -9.37
CA ARG A 148 0.85 6.01 -9.16
C ARG A 148 0.79 5.41 -7.78
N MET A 149 0.01 6.03 -6.88
CA MET A 149 -0.17 5.52 -5.54
C MET A 149 -1.37 4.57 -5.50
N ASP A 150 -1.08 3.31 -5.28
CA ASP A 150 -2.07 2.25 -5.13
C ASP A 150 -2.97 2.50 -3.93
N THR A 151 -4.28 2.25 -4.09
CA THR A 151 -5.28 2.31 -3.01
C THR A 151 -5.21 3.59 -2.18
N TYR A 152 -4.93 4.73 -2.81
CA TYR A 152 -4.60 6.01 -2.17
C TYR A 152 -5.58 6.47 -1.09
N PRO A 153 -6.92 6.42 -1.29
CA PRO A 153 -7.88 6.93 -0.31
C PRO A 153 -8.13 5.96 0.87
N TYR A 154 -7.53 4.77 0.84
CA TYR A 154 -7.75 3.75 1.88
C TYR A 154 -6.64 3.71 2.92
N ALA A 155 -5.53 4.39 2.70
CA ALA A 155 -4.50 4.64 3.69
C ALA A 155 -4.88 5.82 4.60
N ASP A 156 -4.20 5.97 5.75
CA ASP A 156 -4.43 7.09 6.66
C ASP A 156 -4.25 8.43 5.95
N ALA A 157 -5.33 9.23 5.89
CA ALA A 157 -5.35 10.48 5.13
C ALA A 157 -4.32 11.51 5.63
N VAL A 158 -4.07 11.56 6.94
CA VAL A 158 -3.09 12.48 7.53
C VAL A 158 -1.68 12.05 7.17
N GLY A 159 -1.37 10.76 7.28
CA GLY A 159 -0.10 10.20 6.85
C GLY A 159 0.17 10.45 5.36
N MET A 160 -0.82 10.22 4.51
CA MET A 160 -0.69 10.48 3.07
C MET A 160 -0.54 11.97 2.74
N ALA A 161 -1.20 12.85 3.49
CA ALA A 161 -1.01 14.29 3.34
C ALA A 161 0.41 14.74 3.73
N VAL A 162 0.98 14.15 4.78
CA VAL A 162 2.38 14.38 5.18
C VAL A 162 3.33 13.92 4.07
N TRP A 163 3.13 12.71 3.54
CA TRP A 163 3.92 12.21 2.40
C TRP A 163 3.84 13.13 1.19
N MET A 164 2.61 13.51 0.78
CA MET A 164 2.41 14.35 -0.40
C MET A 164 3.02 15.74 -0.23
N LYS A 165 2.91 16.32 0.97
CA LYS A 165 3.55 17.60 1.29
C LYS A 165 5.07 17.50 1.14
N ASP A 166 5.70 16.49 1.73
CA ASP A 166 7.14 16.29 1.69
C ASP A 166 7.66 16.09 0.25
N ILE A 167 6.95 15.29 -0.56
CA ILE A 167 7.29 15.12 -1.97
C ILE A 167 7.16 16.43 -2.75
N ASN A 168 6.10 17.21 -2.55
CA ASN A 168 5.90 18.47 -3.27
C ASN A 168 6.90 19.56 -2.86
N GLU A 169 7.34 19.57 -1.60
CA GLU A 169 8.36 20.52 -1.13
C GLU A 169 9.72 20.26 -1.77
N GLU A 170 10.08 19.00 -1.96
CA GLU A 170 11.38 18.63 -2.54
C GLU A 170 11.35 18.56 -4.08
N TYR A 171 10.24 18.09 -4.64
CA TYR A 171 10.05 17.95 -6.09
C TYR A 171 8.81 18.74 -6.55
N PRO A 172 8.87 20.07 -6.65
CA PRO A 172 7.75 20.89 -7.06
C PRO A 172 7.19 20.46 -8.42
N ASN A 173 5.88 20.28 -8.52
CA ASN A 173 5.17 19.80 -9.71
C ASN A 173 5.47 18.34 -10.11
N TYR A 174 5.95 17.52 -9.21
CA TYR A 174 6.10 16.09 -9.46
C TYR A 174 4.73 15.44 -9.71
N ASN A 175 4.66 14.58 -10.71
CA ASN A 175 3.38 13.99 -11.10
C ASN A 175 3.02 12.82 -10.19
N VAL A 176 1.90 12.95 -9.47
CA VAL A 176 1.33 11.91 -8.62
C VAL A 176 -0.12 11.69 -8.99
N VAL A 177 -0.53 10.44 -9.13
CA VAL A 177 -1.91 10.02 -9.33
C VAL A 177 -2.26 8.95 -8.31
N GLY A 178 -3.40 9.10 -7.63
CA GLY A 178 -3.93 8.12 -6.67
C GLY A 178 -4.94 7.19 -7.35
N GLU A 179 -4.87 5.89 -7.03
CA GLU A 179 -5.94 4.97 -7.37
C GLU A 179 -7.09 5.08 -6.38
N SER A 180 -8.32 5.15 -6.90
CA SER A 180 -9.54 5.17 -6.09
C SER A 180 -10.59 4.24 -6.69
N TRP A 181 -11.14 3.35 -5.88
CA TRP A 181 -12.17 2.39 -6.29
C TRP A 181 -13.56 2.89 -5.86
N VAL A 182 -13.92 4.07 -6.26
CA VAL A 182 -15.25 4.61 -6.04
C VAL A 182 -16.10 4.45 -7.30
N THR A 183 -17.37 4.08 -7.13
CA THR A 183 -18.28 3.80 -8.24
C THR A 183 -18.92 5.07 -8.80
N GLU A 184 -18.90 6.16 -8.04
CA GLU A 184 -19.50 7.44 -8.40
C GLU A 184 -18.43 8.49 -8.68
N PRO A 185 -18.35 9.04 -9.91
CA PRO A 185 -17.37 10.08 -10.25
C PRO A 185 -17.43 11.34 -9.36
N ALA A 186 -18.58 11.58 -8.72
CA ALA A 186 -18.71 12.69 -7.78
C ALA A 186 -17.84 12.55 -6.52
N TYR A 187 -17.30 11.36 -6.25
CA TYR A 187 -16.42 11.08 -5.12
C TYR A 187 -14.92 11.05 -5.48
N THR A 188 -14.57 11.33 -6.71
CA THR A 188 -13.19 11.45 -7.19
C THR A 188 -12.85 12.90 -7.48
#